data_dee3ed5033ea38eb51bb649745e5793d
#
_entry.id   dee3ed5033ea38eb51bb649745e5793d
#
_cell.length_a   1.000
_cell.length_b   1.000
_cell.length_c   1.000
_cell.angle_alpha   90.00
_cell.angle_beta   90.00
_cell.angle_gamma   90.00
#
_symmetry.space_group_name_H-M   'P 1'
#
loop_
_entity.id
_entity.type
_entity.pdbx_description
1 polymer ?
#
loop_
_entity_poly.entity_id
_entity_poly.type
_entity_poly.pdbx_seq_one_letter_code
_entity_poly.pdbx_strand_id
1 'polypeptide(L)'
;MLNLTLKPGHISLNELRQVSRSPVNLTLDPEAIPGIEESTQVVDRVIAEDRTVYGINTGFGLLANTRIAPEDLETLQRSIVLSHAAGIGKFMSDETVRLMMVLKINSLARGFSGIRLKVINMLIDLVNAQVYPCVPQKGSVGASGDLAPLAHMSTVLLGEGQARHNGQIVSGYEALKIAGLEPITLAPKEGLALLNGTQASTAFALEGLFIAEDLFASATVCGAMSVEAALGSRRPFDPRIHRVRGHRSQMDAAMAYRHLLDTSSEIGESHTNCEKVQDPYSLRCQPQVMGACLQQIRNSAEVLQVEANSVSDNPLVFAEDNDIISGGNFHAEPVAMAADNLALAIAEIGSLSERRMALLIDSALSKLPPFLVDNGGVNSGFMIAQVTSAALASENKTLAHPASVDSLPTSANQEDHVSMATFAARRLKEMGENTRGILAVEYLSAAQGLDFRAPNKSSERIEIAKQMLREKVSFYDKDRYFAPDIEQANTLLKLALHNALIPENLLPSVH
;
A
#
# COMPACT_ATOMS: atom_id res chain seq x y z
N MET A 1 -18.11 11.60 0.06
CA MET A 1 -17.21 11.70 -1.10
C MET A 1 -16.18 12.78 -0.78
N LEU A 2 -14.90 12.51 -0.94
CA LEU A 2 -13.82 13.46 -0.73
C LEU A 2 -13.80 14.47 -1.90
N ASN A 3 -13.73 15.78 -1.60
CA ASN A 3 -13.43 16.78 -2.64
C ASN A 3 -11.94 17.09 -2.60
N LEU A 4 -11.27 16.91 -3.72
CA LEU A 4 -9.82 17.09 -3.85
C LEU A 4 -9.51 17.98 -5.06
N THR A 5 -8.93 19.16 -4.81
CA THR A 5 -8.32 19.98 -5.85
C THR A 5 -6.88 19.53 -6.03
N LEU A 6 -6.60 18.86 -7.14
CA LEU A 6 -5.28 18.33 -7.45
C LEU A 6 -4.36 19.46 -7.90
N LYS A 7 -3.36 19.74 -7.09
CA LYS A 7 -2.21 20.56 -7.45
C LYS A 7 -1.10 19.63 -7.93
N PRO A 8 -0.82 19.57 -9.24
CA PRO A 8 0.09 18.58 -9.79
C PRO A 8 1.50 18.63 -9.17
N GLY A 9 1.99 17.46 -8.75
CA GLY A 9 3.29 17.34 -8.09
C GLY A 9 3.29 17.64 -6.59
N HIS A 10 2.12 17.85 -5.96
CA HIS A 10 2.02 18.24 -4.54
C HIS A 10 0.99 17.43 -3.74
N ILE A 11 0.56 16.28 -4.24
CA ILE A 11 -0.37 15.43 -3.49
C ILE A 11 0.34 14.77 -2.31
N SER A 12 -0.26 14.84 -1.11
CA SER A 12 0.28 14.26 0.12
C SER A 12 -0.07 12.77 0.27
N LEU A 13 0.69 12.05 1.11
CA LEU A 13 0.37 10.65 1.45
C LEU A 13 -0.99 10.51 2.13
N ASN A 14 -1.39 11.49 2.94
CA ASN A 14 -2.70 11.50 3.57
C ASN A 14 -3.83 11.61 2.53
N GLU A 15 -3.72 12.51 1.56
CA GLU A 15 -4.67 12.64 0.46
C GLU A 15 -4.73 11.36 -0.38
N LEU A 16 -3.58 10.75 -0.71
CA LEU A 16 -3.51 9.48 -1.42
C LEU A 16 -4.17 8.34 -0.63
N ARG A 17 -3.99 8.32 0.70
CA ARG A 17 -4.66 7.36 1.59
C ARG A 17 -6.18 7.55 1.58
N GLN A 18 -6.67 8.79 1.58
CA GLN A 18 -8.09 9.09 1.47
C GLN A 18 -8.66 8.69 0.10
N VAL A 19 -7.93 8.97 -1.00
CA VAL A 19 -8.27 8.51 -2.36
C VAL A 19 -8.36 6.98 -2.42
N SER A 20 -7.44 6.27 -1.78
CA SER A 20 -7.48 4.80 -1.72
C SER A 20 -8.75 4.32 -0.97
N ARG A 21 -9.12 4.95 0.14
CA ARG A 21 -10.18 4.47 1.03
C ARG A 21 -11.60 4.84 0.62
N SER A 22 -11.79 5.90 -0.16
CA SER A 22 -13.13 6.40 -0.50
C SER A 22 -13.19 7.02 -1.90
N PRO A 23 -14.37 7.03 -2.56
CA PRO A 23 -14.57 7.77 -3.79
C PRO A 23 -14.23 9.26 -3.64
N VAL A 24 -13.66 9.84 -4.68
CA VAL A 24 -13.21 11.24 -4.71
C VAL A 24 -13.94 12.00 -5.83
N ASN A 25 -14.23 13.28 -5.56
CA ASN A 25 -14.59 14.28 -6.56
C ASN A 25 -13.34 15.14 -6.82
N LEU A 26 -12.70 14.89 -7.96
CA LEU A 26 -11.40 15.45 -8.34
C LEU A 26 -11.60 16.66 -9.23
N THR A 27 -10.89 17.75 -8.92
CA THR A 27 -10.76 18.93 -9.79
C THR A 27 -9.29 19.23 -10.01
N LEU A 28 -8.92 19.70 -11.20
CA LEU A 28 -7.56 20.14 -11.49
C LEU A 28 -7.39 21.59 -11.05
N ASP A 29 -6.26 21.90 -10.41
CA ASP A 29 -5.86 23.29 -10.15
C ASP A 29 -5.70 24.03 -11.49
N PRO A 30 -6.42 25.16 -11.69
CA PRO A 30 -6.31 25.93 -12.94
C PRO A 30 -4.90 26.44 -13.24
N GLU A 31 -4.04 26.61 -12.24
CA GLU A 31 -2.65 27.02 -12.44
C GLU A 31 -1.81 26.00 -13.24
N ALA A 32 -2.25 24.75 -13.34
CA ALA A 32 -1.58 23.73 -14.15
C ALA A 32 -1.86 23.83 -15.66
N ILE A 33 -2.96 24.48 -16.06
CA ILE A 33 -3.43 24.50 -17.45
C ILE A 33 -2.41 25.08 -18.43
N PRO A 34 -1.78 26.25 -18.15
CA PRO A 34 -0.82 26.82 -19.10
C PRO A 34 0.34 25.88 -19.45
N GLY A 35 0.96 25.22 -18.44
CA GLY A 35 2.07 24.30 -18.69
C GLY A 35 1.66 23.06 -19.52
N ILE A 36 0.44 22.57 -19.32
CA ILE A 36 -0.12 21.47 -20.14
C ILE A 36 -0.25 21.91 -21.61
N GLU A 37 -0.83 23.08 -21.85
CA GLU A 37 -1.03 23.61 -23.19
C GLU A 37 0.29 23.96 -23.90
N GLU A 38 1.24 24.56 -23.19
CA GLU A 38 2.57 24.86 -23.71
C GLU A 38 3.32 23.59 -24.13
N SER A 39 3.28 22.52 -23.32
CA SER A 39 3.90 21.25 -23.68
C SER A 39 3.27 20.61 -24.93
N THR A 40 1.97 20.73 -25.07
CA THR A 40 1.24 20.25 -26.27
C THR A 40 1.68 21.01 -27.52
N GLN A 41 1.82 22.34 -27.44
CA GLN A 41 2.28 23.17 -28.54
C GLN A 41 3.70 22.82 -29.02
N VAL A 42 4.58 22.33 -28.13
CA VAL A 42 5.91 21.83 -28.54
C VAL A 42 5.78 20.60 -29.42
N VAL A 43 4.88 19.66 -29.07
CA VAL A 43 4.62 18.49 -29.92
C VAL A 43 4.07 18.87 -31.25
N ASP A 44 3.13 19.81 -31.30
CA ASP A 44 2.55 20.32 -32.56
C ASP A 44 3.62 20.96 -33.48
N ARG A 45 4.56 21.73 -32.89
CA ARG A 45 5.69 22.31 -33.62
C ARG A 45 6.61 21.24 -34.21
N VAL A 46 6.94 20.18 -33.42
CA VAL A 46 7.76 19.07 -33.94
C VAL A 46 7.14 18.40 -35.14
N ILE A 47 5.82 18.23 -35.16
CA ILE A 47 5.10 17.67 -36.30
C ILE A 47 5.11 18.63 -37.48
N ALA A 48 4.83 19.92 -37.24
CA ALA A 48 4.80 20.96 -38.32
C ALA A 48 6.18 21.16 -38.96
N GLU A 49 7.27 21.07 -38.21
CA GLU A 49 8.65 21.19 -38.67
C GLU A 49 9.21 19.89 -39.26
N ASP A 50 8.41 18.82 -39.29
CA ASP A 50 8.79 17.50 -39.81
C ASP A 50 10.05 16.90 -39.11
N ARG A 51 10.28 17.25 -37.86
CA ARG A 51 11.38 16.71 -37.03
C ARG A 51 11.08 15.29 -36.59
N THR A 52 12.06 14.39 -36.69
CA THR A 52 11.94 13.01 -36.20
C THR A 52 12.25 12.97 -34.70
N VAL A 53 11.24 12.64 -33.90
CA VAL A 53 11.36 12.56 -32.41
C VAL A 53 10.75 11.26 -31.96
N TYR A 54 11.51 10.51 -31.09
CA TYR A 54 11.06 9.28 -30.50
C TYR A 54 9.73 9.46 -29.75
N GLY A 55 8.83 8.53 -29.94
CA GLY A 55 7.53 8.51 -29.26
C GLY A 55 6.49 9.49 -29.80
N ILE A 56 6.84 10.32 -30.77
CA ILE A 56 5.95 11.25 -31.46
C ILE A 56 5.63 10.74 -32.88
N ASN A 57 6.65 10.60 -33.72
CA ASN A 57 6.53 10.17 -35.09
C ASN A 57 7.51 9.05 -35.50
N THR A 58 7.85 8.21 -34.53
CA THR A 58 8.64 6.97 -34.72
C THR A 58 7.88 5.77 -34.18
N GLY A 59 8.31 4.56 -34.54
CA GLY A 59 7.94 3.35 -33.82
C GLY A 59 8.50 3.33 -32.41
N PHE A 60 8.22 2.26 -31.66
CA PHE A 60 8.58 2.12 -30.26
C PHE A 60 9.53 0.94 -30.02
N GLY A 61 10.30 0.99 -28.92
CA GLY A 61 11.24 -0.06 -28.55
C GLY A 61 12.26 -0.33 -29.65
N LEU A 62 12.37 -1.58 -30.11
CA LEU A 62 13.24 -1.97 -31.21
C LEU A 62 12.96 -1.23 -32.52
N LEU A 63 11.73 -0.75 -32.71
CA LEU A 63 11.28 -0.01 -33.91
C LEU A 63 11.48 1.51 -33.81
N ALA A 64 12.19 1.99 -32.81
CA ALA A 64 12.41 3.43 -32.54
C ALA A 64 13.03 4.21 -33.73
N ASN A 65 13.77 3.53 -34.62
CA ASN A 65 14.38 4.11 -35.81
C ASN A 65 13.43 4.13 -37.03
N THR A 66 12.23 3.57 -36.94
CA THR A 66 11.25 3.54 -38.01
C THR A 66 10.41 4.81 -37.94
N ARG A 67 10.57 5.71 -38.95
CA ARG A 67 9.74 6.92 -39.06
C ARG A 67 8.34 6.54 -39.54
N ILE A 68 7.33 7.16 -38.95
CA ILE A 68 5.91 6.97 -39.29
C ILE A 68 5.42 8.15 -40.09
N ALA A 69 4.69 7.89 -41.17
CA ALA A 69 4.11 8.92 -42.01
C ALA A 69 3.01 9.71 -41.26
N PRO A 70 2.83 11.01 -41.55
CA PRO A 70 1.84 11.83 -40.84
C PRO A 70 0.42 11.26 -40.86
N GLU A 71 0.00 10.64 -41.96
CA GLU A 71 -1.31 9.99 -42.13
C GLU A 71 -1.52 8.77 -41.23
N ASP A 72 -0.44 8.15 -40.72
CA ASP A 72 -0.49 6.95 -39.88
C ASP A 72 -0.34 7.26 -38.39
N LEU A 73 -0.07 8.52 -37.99
CA LEU A 73 0.21 8.88 -36.62
C LEU A 73 -0.97 8.62 -35.68
N GLU A 74 -2.20 8.88 -36.10
CA GLU A 74 -3.41 8.55 -35.31
C GLU A 74 -3.56 7.04 -35.15
N THR A 75 -3.39 6.28 -36.22
CA THR A 75 -3.41 4.82 -36.19
C THR A 75 -2.35 4.27 -35.23
N LEU A 76 -1.14 4.84 -35.24
CA LEU A 76 -0.06 4.46 -34.32
C LEU A 76 -0.45 4.63 -32.85
N GLN A 77 -1.03 5.79 -32.49
CA GLN A 77 -1.42 6.07 -31.10
C GLN A 77 -2.53 5.10 -30.60
N ARG A 78 -3.52 4.83 -31.47
CA ARG A 78 -4.55 3.82 -31.14
C ARG A 78 -3.96 2.42 -31.03
N SER A 79 -3.11 2.04 -32.00
CA SER A 79 -2.54 0.68 -32.07
C SER A 79 -1.65 0.36 -30.88
N ILE A 80 -0.85 1.32 -30.37
CA ILE A 80 0.00 1.08 -29.20
C ILE A 80 -0.87 0.81 -27.95
N VAL A 81 -1.95 1.56 -27.75
CA VAL A 81 -2.86 1.31 -26.61
C VAL A 81 -3.47 -0.08 -26.69
N LEU A 82 -3.99 -0.47 -27.85
CA LEU A 82 -4.66 -1.75 -28.02
C LEU A 82 -3.70 -2.95 -27.90
N SER A 83 -2.53 -2.86 -28.54
CA SER A 83 -1.54 -3.97 -28.52
C SER A 83 -0.88 -4.18 -27.17
N HIS A 84 -0.78 -3.14 -26.33
CA HIS A 84 -0.19 -3.20 -25.01
C HIS A 84 -1.19 -3.61 -23.92
N ALA A 85 -2.50 -3.61 -24.19
CA ALA A 85 -3.53 -4.10 -23.27
C ALA A 85 -3.54 -5.64 -23.24
N ALA A 86 -2.42 -6.23 -22.81
CA ALA A 86 -2.14 -7.67 -22.85
C ALA A 86 -1.97 -8.31 -21.44
N GLY A 87 -2.45 -7.64 -20.40
CA GLY A 87 -2.41 -8.13 -19.01
C GLY A 87 -3.39 -9.29 -18.78
N ILE A 88 -3.10 -10.11 -17.75
CA ILE A 88 -3.90 -11.29 -17.37
C ILE A 88 -4.17 -11.34 -15.86
N GLY A 89 -5.02 -12.27 -15.44
CA GLY A 89 -5.35 -12.56 -14.05
C GLY A 89 -6.58 -11.80 -13.54
N LYS A 90 -6.74 -11.77 -12.23
CA LYS A 90 -7.85 -11.04 -11.58
C LYS A 90 -7.70 -9.54 -11.86
N PHE A 91 -8.81 -8.84 -11.91
CA PHE A 91 -8.79 -7.38 -12.00
C PHE A 91 -8.31 -6.74 -10.69
N MET A 92 -7.63 -5.61 -10.78
CA MET A 92 -7.33 -4.73 -9.65
C MET A 92 -8.65 -4.29 -8.99
N SER A 93 -8.62 -4.00 -7.69
CA SER A 93 -9.77 -3.45 -6.99
C SER A 93 -10.06 -2.01 -7.45
N ASP A 94 -11.27 -1.52 -7.20
CA ASP A 94 -11.64 -0.14 -7.55
C ASP A 94 -10.78 0.89 -6.82
N GLU A 95 -10.38 0.58 -5.60
CA GLU A 95 -9.47 1.41 -4.80
C GLU A 95 -8.11 1.55 -5.47
N THR A 96 -7.52 0.44 -5.92
CA THR A 96 -6.21 0.43 -6.62
C THR A 96 -6.30 1.17 -7.95
N VAL A 97 -7.35 0.93 -8.74
CA VAL A 97 -7.54 1.59 -10.04
C VAL A 97 -7.77 3.08 -9.87
N ARG A 98 -8.58 3.50 -8.90
CA ARG A 98 -8.80 4.93 -8.59
C ARG A 98 -7.49 5.60 -8.22
N LEU A 99 -6.69 4.98 -7.36
CA LEU A 99 -5.38 5.51 -6.97
C LEU A 99 -4.45 5.62 -8.19
N MET A 100 -4.37 4.59 -9.02
CA MET A 100 -3.58 4.57 -10.26
C MET A 100 -4.03 5.69 -11.22
N MET A 101 -5.33 5.91 -11.40
CA MET A 101 -5.87 7.00 -12.24
C MET A 101 -5.49 8.37 -11.70
N VAL A 102 -5.64 8.61 -10.38
CA VAL A 102 -5.26 9.89 -9.75
C VAL A 102 -3.75 10.15 -9.90
N LEU A 103 -2.91 9.14 -9.68
CA LEU A 103 -1.46 9.23 -9.90
C LEU A 103 -1.13 9.57 -11.38
N LYS A 104 -1.84 8.94 -12.34
CA LYS A 104 -1.63 9.22 -13.76
C LYS A 104 -2.05 10.65 -14.11
N ILE A 105 -3.19 11.11 -13.64
CA ILE A 105 -3.65 12.48 -13.79
C ILE A 105 -2.63 13.45 -13.20
N ASN A 106 -2.14 13.18 -11.98
CA ASN A 106 -1.13 14.00 -11.30
C ASN A 106 0.14 14.15 -12.13
N SER A 107 0.65 13.05 -12.68
CA SER A 107 1.87 13.05 -13.52
C SER A 107 1.67 13.80 -14.84
N LEU A 108 0.57 13.51 -15.56
CA LEU A 108 0.28 14.14 -16.86
C LEU A 108 0.04 15.65 -16.72
N ALA A 109 -0.64 16.06 -15.66
CA ALA A 109 -0.97 17.47 -15.41
C ALA A 109 0.24 18.34 -15.00
N ARG A 110 1.44 17.72 -14.78
CA ARG A 110 2.69 18.45 -14.58
C ARG A 110 3.18 19.24 -15.81
N GLY A 111 2.61 19.00 -17.00
CA GLY A 111 2.96 19.75 -18.22
C GLY A 111 4.24 19.30 -18.92
N PHE A 112 4.72 18.07 -18.68
CA PHE A 112 5.92 17.52 -19.34
C PHE A 112 5.63 16.37 -20.31
N SER A 113 4.36 16.02 -20.51
CA SER A 113 3.97 14.84 -21.30
C SER A 113 3.52 15.15 -22.72
N GLY A 114 3.31 16.43 -23.09
CA GLY A 114 2.81 16.83 -24.41
C GLY A 114 1.44 16.25 -24.74
N ILE A 115 0.56 16.13 -23.74
CA ILE A 115 -0.78 15.58 -23.85
C ILE A 115 -1.84 16.68 -23.71
N ARG A 116 -2.90 16.63 -24.53
CA ARG A 116 -3.97 17.64 -24.46
C ARG A 116 -4.73 17.59 -23.14
N LEU A 117 -5.08 18.77 -22.61
CA LEU A 117 -5.92 18.94 -21.42
C LEU A 117 -7.23 18.13 -21.51
N LYS A 118 -7.81 17.99 -22.71
CA LYS A 118 -9.01 17.17 -22.93
C LYS A 118 -8.85 15.73 -22.45
N VAL A 119 -7.69 15.08 -22.68
CA VAL A 119 -7.44 13.69 -22.26
C VAL A 119 -7.36 13.61 -20.74
N ILE A 120 -6.70 14.56 -20.10
CA ILE A 120 -6.60 14.67 -18.64
C ILE A 120 -8.00 14.83 -18.02
N ASN A 121 -8.81 15.74 -18.56
CA ASN A 121 -10.19 15.96 -18.12
C ASN A 121 -11.06 14.71 -18.27
N MET A 122 -10.90 13.93 -19.35
CA MET A 122 -11.64 12.66 -19.50
C MET A 122 -11.28 11.66 -18.40
N LEU A 123 -10.02 11.56 -17.98
CA LEU A 123 -9.63 10.72 -16.84
C LEU A 123 -10.23 11.23 -15.53
N ILE A 124 -10.27 12.54 -15.32
CA ILE A 124 -10.93 13.18 -14.15
C ILE A 124 -12.42 12.86 -14.15
N ASP A 125 -13.10 12.99 -15.27
CA ASP A 125 -14.54 12.74 -15.38
C ASP A 125 -14.88 11.26 -15.12
N LEU A 126 -14.04 10.32 -15.58
CA LEU A 126 -14.20 8.89 -15.24
C LEU A 126 -14.05 8.64 -13.73
N VAL A 127 -13.06 9.25 -13.08
CA VAL A 127 -12.87 9.15 -11.62
C VAL A 127 -14.09 9.70 -10.88
N ASN A 128 -14.59 10.88 -11.30
CA ASN A 128 -15.73 11.55 -10.68
C ASN A 128 -17.04 10.78 -10.88
N ALA A 129 -17.20 10.12 -12.03
CA ALA A 129 -18.32 9.24 -12.31
C ALA A 129 -18.21 7.87 -11.63
N GLN A 130 -17.13 7.60 -10.88
CA GLN A 130 -16.83 6.30 -10.28
C GLN A 130 -16.83 5.17 -11.31
N VAL A 131 -16.30 5.45 -12.49
CA VAL A 131 -16.10 4.49 -13.57
C VAL A 131 -14.63 4.09 -13.56
N TYR A 132 -14.36 2.85 -13.16
CA TYR A 132 -13.01 2.34 -12.98
C TYR A 132 -12.68 1.29 -14.03
N PRO A 133 -11.71 1.53 -14.95
CA PRO A 133 -11.28 0.55 -15.94
C PRO A 133 -10.94 -0.81 -15.34
N CYS A 134 -11.31 -1.89 -16.01
CA CYS A 134 -10.97 -3.25 -15.61
C CYS A 134 -9.52 -3.56 -15.98
N VAL A 135 -8.61 -3.45 -15.02
CA VAL A 135 -7.17 -3.62 -15.20
C VAL A 135 -6.71 -4.94 -14.59
N PRO A 136 -6.19 -5.90 -15.37
CA PRO A 136 -5.60 -7.14 -14.84
C PRO A 136 -4.37 -6.87 -13.98
N GLN A 137 -4.20 -7.67 -12.91
CA GLN A 137 -3.11 -7.48 -11.94
C GLN A 137 -1.73 -7.92 -12.42
N LYS A 138 -1.63 -8.67 -13.52
CA LYS A 138 -0.39 -9.29 -14.01
C LYS A 138 -0.13 -8.88 -15.45
N GLY A 139 1.13 -8.55 -15.78
CA GLY A 139 1.53 -8.18 -17.14
C GLY A 139 2.55 -7.04 -17.21
N SER A 140 3.01 -6.51 -16.06
CA SER A 140 4.07 -5.52 -16.00
C SER A 140 5.30 -6.05 -15.25
N VAL A 141 6.47 -5.72 -15.75
CA VAL A 141 7.78 -5.95 -15.12
C VAL A 141 8.44 -4.64 -14.64
N GLY A 142 7.76 -3.50 -14.83
CA GLY A 142 8.23 -2.19 -14.39
C GLY A 142 9.51 -1.72 -15.09
N ALA A 143 9.69 -2.08 -16.37
CA ALA A 143 10.86 -1.69 -17.18
C ALA A 143 10.64 -0.34 -17.87
N SER A 144 9.78 -0.29 -18.88
CA SER A 144 9.29 0.94 -19.51
C SER A 144 8.07 1.51 -18.74
N GLY A 145 8.07 1.38 -17.42
CA GLY A 145 6.92 1.58 -16.58
C GLY A 145 5.91 0.42 -16.67
N ASP A 146 4.68 0.74 -16.32
CA ASP A 146 3.58 -0.22 -16.21
C ASP A 146 2.73 -0.27 -17.48
N LEU A 147 3.35 -0.59 -18.64
CA LEU A 147 2.72 -0.49 -19.96
C LEU A 147 1.37 -1.19 -20.04
N ALA A 148 1.31 -2.49 -19.71
CA ALA A 148 0.08 -3.26 -19.88
C ALA A 148 -1.06 -2.78 -18.95
N PRO A 149 -0.86 -2.55 -17.64
CA PRO A 149 -1.90 -1.97 -16.77
C PRO A 149 -2.41 -0.62 -17.25
N LEU A 150 -1.51 0.29 -17.63
CA LEU A 150 -1.88 1.62 -18.11
C LEU A 150 -2.55 1.57 -19.49
N ALA A 151 -2.20 0.61 -20.34
CA ALA A 151 -2.91 0.35 -21.60
C ALA A 151 -4.35 -0.09 -21.34
N HIS A 152 -4.58 -1.06 -20.44
CA HIS A 152 -5.94 -1.46 -20.07
C HIS A 152 -6.76 -0.29 -19.51
N MET A 153 -6.17 0.57 -18.68
CA MET A 153 -6.82 1.79 -18.22
C MET A 153 -7.24 2.68 -19.40
N SER A 154 -6.35 2.84 -20.37
CA SER A 154 -6.50 3.78 -21.49
C SER A 154 -7.42 3.28 -22.61
N THR A 155 -7.66 1.95 -22.72
CA THR A 155 -8.59 1.41 -23.73
C THR A 155 -10.00 1.99 -23.57
N VAL A 156 -10.43 2.30 -22.35
CA VAL A 156 -11.75 2.87 -22.05
C VAL A 156 -11.92 4.24 -22.71
N LEU A 157 -10.87 5.05 -22.78
CA LEU A 157 -10.91 6.36 -23.46
C LEU A 157 -11.19 6.24 -24.98
N LEU A 158 -10.84 5.09 -25.56
CA LEU A 158 -11.09 4.75 -26.97
C LEU A 158 -12.46 4.11 -27.22
N GLY A 159 -13.26 3.93 -26.17
CA GLY A 159 -14.53 3.18 -26.22
C GLY A 159 -14.34 1.65 -26.24
N GLU A 160 -13.12 1.16 -26.04
CA GLU A 160 -12.73 -0.25 -26.02
C GLU A 160 -12.60 -0.78 -24.58
N GLY A 161 -12.35 -2.09 -24.43
CA GLY A 161 -12.13 -2.70 -23.12
C GLY A 161 -13.38 -2.72 -22.24
N GLN A 162 -13.16 -2.73 -20.92
CA GLN A 162 -14.20 -2.85 -19.90
C GLN A 162 -13.93 -1.93 -18.73
N ALA A 163 -14.98 -1.51 -18.02
CA ALA A 163 -14.89 -0.78 -16.75
C ALA A 163 -15.90 -1.30 -15.74
N ARG A 164 -15.67 -1.03 -14.45
CA ARG A 164 -16.66 -1.23 -13.39
C ARG A 164 -17.35 0.08 -13.03
N HIS A 165 -18.67 0.00 -12.88
CA HIS A 165 -19.48 1.06 -12.30
C HIS A 165 -20.53 0.41 -11.38
N ASN A 166 -20.64 0.87 -10.14
CA ASN A 166 -21.53 0.31 -9.13
C ASN A 166 -21.43 -1.24 -8.98
N GLY A 167 -20.19 -1.76 -9.05
CA GLY A 167 -19.89 -3.19 -8.92
C GLY A 167 -20.18 -4.04 -10.16
N GLN A 168 -20.73 -3.44 -11.23
CA GLN A 168 -21.03 -4.13 -12.50
C GLN A 168 -19.97 -3.82 -13.56
N ILE A 169 -19.63 -4.83 -14.37
CA ILE A 169 -18.72 -4.67 -15.51
C ILE A 169 -19.55 -4.25 -16.74
N VAL A 170 -19.14 -3.15 -17.36
CA VAL A 170 -19.72 -2.59 -18.58
C VAL A 170 -18.65 -2.47 -19.68
N SER A 171 -19.07 -2.32 -20.95
CA SER A 171 -18.15 -2.05 -22.05
C SER A 171 -17.51 -0.67 -21.91
N GLY A 172 -16.32 -0.45 -22.53
CA GLY A 172 -15.66 0.86 -22.56
C GLY A 172 -16.54 1.96 -23.13
N TYR A 173 -17.31 1.67 -24.19
CA TYR A 173 -18.26 2.61 -24.78
C TYR A 173 -19.39 3.00 -23.81
N GLU A 174 -19.97 2.02 -23.13
CA GLU A 174 -21.01 2.28 -22.12
C GLU A 174 -20.45 3.04 -20.92
N ALA A 175 -19.22 2.72 -20.50
CA ALA A 175 -18.49 3.41 -19.45
C ALA A 175 -18.33 4.92 -19.74
N LEU A 176 -17.95 5.27 -20.96
CA LEU A 176 -17.86 6.67 -21.40
C LEU A 176 -19.24 7.35 -21.34
N LYS A 177 -20.30 6.71 -21.82
CA LYS A 177 -21.66 7.27 -21.74
C LYS A 177 -22.11 7.54 -20.30
N ILE A 178 -21.79 6.65 -19.36
CA ILE A 178 -22.07 6.87 -17.94
C ILE A 178 -21.38 8.13 -17.41
N ALA A 179 -20.15 8.39 -17.87
CA ALA A 179 -19.41 9.59 -17.52
C ALA A 179 -19.78 10.84 -18.36
N GLY A 180 -20.73 10.73 -19.30
CA GLY A 180 -21.13 11.83 -20.19
C GLY A 180 -20.09 12.14 -21.27
N LEU A 181 -19.27 11.16 -21.66
CA LEU A 181 -18.16 11.28 -22.58
C LEU A 181 -18.39 10.50 -23.88
N GLU A 182 -17.65 10.88 -24.92
CA GLU A 182 -17.54 10.15 -26.18
C GLU A 182 -16.10 9.63 -26.38
N PRO A 183 -15.89 8.55 -27.16
CA PRO A 183 -14.57 8.04 -27.49
C PRO A 183 -13.67 9.13 -28.09
N ILE A 184 -12.41 9.14 -27.70
CA ILE A 184 -11.44 10.11 -28.18
C ILE A 184 -10.53 9.52 -29.26
N THR A 185 -10.20 10.36 -30.26
CA THR A 185 -9.07 10.12 -31.14
C THR A 185 -7.80 10.73 -30.53
N LEU A 186 -6.80 9.89 -30.30
CA LEU A 186 -5.52 10.30 -29.70
C LEU A 186 -4.65 11.05 -30.72
N ALA A 187 -4.11 12.19 -30.30
CA ALA A 187 -3.10 12.94 -31.05
C ALA A 187 -1.70 12.30 -30.90
N PRO A 188 -0.71 12.69 -31.73
CA PRO A 188 0.67 12.24 -31.58
C PRO A 188 1.19 12.40 -30.14
N LYS A 189 1.99 11.44 -29.64
CA LYS A 189 2.51 11.34 -28.28
C LYS A 189 1.48 10.82 -27.24
N GLU A 190 0.18 11.06 -27.40
CA GLU A 190 -0.81 10.78 -26.35
C GLU A 190 -0.94 9.30 -26.00
N GLY A 191 -0.84 8.41 -26.99
CA GLY A 191 -0.83 6.97 -26.73
C GLY A 191 0.30 6.57 -25.80
N LEU A 192 1.53 6.97 -26.12
CA LEU A 192 2.69 6.67 -25.28
C LEU A 192 2.62 7.37 -23.92
N ALA A 193 2.20 8.65 -23.88
CA ALA A 193 2.04 9.39 -22.63
C ALA A 193 1.07 8.71 -21.65
N LEU A 194 -0.01 8.11 -22.16
CA LEU A 194 -0.97 7.35 -21.35
C LEU A 194 -0.39 6.04 -20.80
N LEU A 195 0.42 5.33 -21.58
CA LEU A 195 0.94 4.01 -21.21
C LEU A 195 2.23 4.05 -20.40
N ASN A 196 3.05 5.06 -20.60
CA ASN A 196 4.39 5.14 -20.01
C ASN A 196 4.32 5.72 -18.59
N GLY A 197 4.96 5.07 -17.63
CA GLY A 197 5.01 5.53 -16.24
C GLY A 197 4.81 4.42 -15.21
N THR A 198 5.00 4.77 -13.94
CA THR A 198 5.07 3.83 -12.81
C THR A 198 3.79 3.77 -11.97
N GLN A 199 2.66 4.30 -12.47
CA GLN A 199 1.49 4.57 -11.66
C GLN A 199 0.78 3.31 -11.14
N ALA A 200 0.84 2.18 -11.84
CA ALA A 200 0.22 0.95 -11.36
C ALA A 200 1.03 0.31 -10.22
N SER A 201 2.35 0.19 -10.38
CA SER A 201 3.24 -0.30 -9.32
C SER A 201 3.23 0.64 -8.11
N THR A 202 3.22 1.96 -8.32
CA THR A 202 3.12 2.96 -7.24
C THR A 202 1.78 2.86 -6.50
N ALA A 203 0.66 2.64 -7.20
CA ALA A 203 -0.64 2.46 -6.56
C ALA A 203 -0.66 1.22 -5.65
N PHE A 204 -0.14 0.08 -6.11
CA PHE A 204 0.01 -1.10 -5.28
C PHE A 204 0.95 -0.88 -4.08
N ALA A 205 2.07 -0.19 -4.28
CA ALA A 205 3.03 0.09 -3.21
C ALA A 205 2.46 1.03 -2.14
N LEU A 206 1.67 2.04 -2.53
CA LEU A 206 0.96 2.93 -1.61
C LEU A 206 -0.12 2.19 -0.81
N GLU A 207 -0.92 1.32 -1.44
CA GLU A 207 -1.82 0.44 -0.69
C GLU A 207 -1.06 -0.41 0.33
N GLY A 208 0.08 -0.98 -0.08
CA GLY A 208 0.98 -1.74 0.79
C GLY A 208 1.53 -0.89 1.95
N LEU A 209 1.89 0.36 1.71
CA LEU A 209 2.31 1.32 2.74
C LEU A 209 1.20 1.56 3.76
N PHE A 210 -0.02 1.85 3.30
CA PHE A 210 -1.16 2.12 4.18
C PHE A 210 -1.53 0.89 5.03
N ILE A 211 -1.43 -0.31 4.44
CA ILE A 211 -1.60 -1.57 5.16
C ILE A 211 -0.50 -1.75 6.21
N ALA A 212 0.77 -1.51 5.87
CA ALA A 212 1.90 -1.66 6.79
C ALA A 212 1.80 -0.71 8.00
N GLU A 213 1.33 0.51 7.80
CA GLU A 213 1.08 1.48 8.87
C GLU A 213 -0.05 1.02 9.80
N ASP A 214 -1.18 0.55 9.26
CA ASP A 214 -2.30 0.03 10.06
C ASP A 214 -1.89 -1.22 10.86
N LEU A 215 -1.07 -2.10 10.25
CA LEU A 215 -0.51 -3.28 10.93
C LEU A 215 0.46 -2.89 12.02
N PHE A 216 1.32 -1.89 11.80
CA PHE A 216 2.24 -1.38 12.80
C PHE A 216 1.50 -0.86 14.03
N ALA A 217 0.45 -0.04 13.85
CA ALA A 217 -0.38 0.46 14.93
C ALA A 217 -1.04 -0.69 15.71
N SER A 218 -1.66 -1.61 14.98
CA SER A 218 -2.33 -2.77 15.58
C SER A 218 -1.37 -3.68 16.34
N ALA A 219 -0.19 -3.95 15.78
CA ALA A 219 0.85 -4.76 16.42
C ALA A 219 1.41 -4.10 17.68
N THR A 220 1.50 -2.77 17.70
CA THR A 220 1.93 -2.02 18.88
C THR A 220 0.91 -2.13 20.00
N VAL A 221 -0.39 -2.00 19.69
CA VAL A 221 -1.47 -2.15 20.66
C VAL A 221 -1.56 -3.60 21.18
N CYS A 222 -1.61 -4.59 20.28
CA CYS A 222 -1.66 -6.02 20.66
C CYS A 222 -0.42 -6.42 21.46
N GLY A 223 0.76 -5.90 21.08
CA GLY A 223 2.01 -6.15 21.79
C GLY A 223 2.01 -5.57 23.21
N ALA A 224 1.44 -4.38 23.42
CA ALA A 224 1.25 -3.80 24.74
C ALA A 224 0.25 -4.62 25.58
N MET A 225 -0.86 -5.05 24.99
CA MET A 225 -1.83 -5.95 25.63
C MET A 225 -1.15 -7.28 26.06
N SER A 226 -0.29 -7.84 25.20
CA SER A 226 0.45 -9.08 25.48
C SER A 226 1.45 -8.91 26.63
N VAL A 227 2.10 -7.73 26.75
CA VAL A 227 2.98 -7.42 27.91
C VAL A 227 2.20 -7.46 29.21
N GLU A 228 1.05 -6.80 29.28
CA GLU A 228 0.19 -6.78 30.46
C GLU A 228 -0.38 -8.18 30.79
N ALA A 229 -0.90 -8.87 29.76
CA ALA A 229 -1.47 -10.21 29.93
C ALA A 229 -0.43 -11.22 30.49
N ALA A 230 0.82 -11.14 30.02
CA ALA A 230 1.92 -12.01 30.47
C ALA A 230 2.62 -11.51 31.73
N LEU A 231 2.16 -10.46 32.40
CA LEU A 231 2.85 -9.79 33.52
C LEU A 231 4.30 -9.46 33.13
N GLY A 232 4.48 -8.86 31.95
CA GLY A 232 5.79 -8.47 31.42
C GLY A 232 6.31 -7.18 32.04
N SER A 233 7.62 -7.05 32.14
CA SER A 233 8.26 -5.85 32.70
C SER A 233 8.12 -4.65 31.75
N ARG A 234 7.79 -3.48 32.30
CA ARG A 234 7.77 -2.20 31.55
C ARG A 234 9.16 -1.54 31.46
N ARG A 235 10.15 -2.02 32.21
CA ARG A 235 11.51 -1.47 32.26
C ARG A 235 12.22 -1.46 30.89
N PRO A 236 12.02 -2.45 29.99
CA PRO A 236 12.60 -2.41 28.64
C PRO A 236 12.17 -1.23 27.77
N PHE A 237 11.08 -0.56 28.11
CA PHE A 237 10.58 0.62 27.38
C PHE A 237 11.12 1.95 27.92
N ASP A 238 12.05 1.94 28.92
CA ASP A 238 12.65 3.15 29.51
C ASP A 238 13.38 3.98 28.43
N PRO A 239 13.10 5.30 28.30
CA PRO A 239 13.67 6.13 27.24
C PRO A 239 15.18 6.21 27.24
N ARG A 240 15.84 5.99 28.40
CA ARG A 240 17.31 6.00 28.52
C ARG A 240 17.96 4.91 27.67
N ILE A 241 17.35 3.70 27.64
CA ILE A 241 17.85 2.57 26.87
C ILE A 241 17.91 2.92 25.36
N HIS A 242 16.86 3.53 24.85
CA HIS A 242 16.69 3.81 23.42
C HIS A 242 17.52 5.03 22.99
N ARG A 243 17.65 6.02 23.90
CA ARG A 243 18.45 7.22 23.65
C ARG A 243 19.94 6.90 23.46
N VAL A 244 20.52 6.03 24.30
CA VAL A 244 21.94 5.68 24.20
C VAL A 244 22.25 4.83 22.96
N ARG A 245 21.26 4.16 22.38
CA ARG A 245 21.39 3.45 21.10
C ARG A 245 21.24 4.37 19.88
N GLY A 246 20.40 5.42 19.96
CA GLY A 246 20.33 6.51 19.02
C GLY A 246 19.40 6.35 17.81
N HIS A 247 18.80 5.18 17.56
CA HIS A 247 17.84 4.97 16.45
C HIS A 247 16.52 5.71 16.71
N ARG A 248 16.18 6.71 15.88
CA ARG A 248 14.99 7.54 16.05
C ARG A 248 13.69 6.70 16.07
N SER A 249 13.51 5.83 15.09
CA SER A 249 12.30 5.01 15.00
C SER A 249 12.16 4.03 16.17
N GLN A 250 13.27 3.57 16.78
CA GLN A 250 13.24 2.77 18.01
C GLN A 250 12.80 3.61 19.22
N MET A 251 13.25 4.86 19.33
CA MET A 251 12.81 5.78 20.38
C MET A 251 11.30 6.07 20.25
N ASP A 252 10.84 6.27 19.04
CA ASP A 252 9.42 6.53 18.73
C ASP A 252 8.55 5.30 19.03
N ALA A 253 8.99 4.09 18.65
CA ALA A 253 8.29 2.85 19.01
C ALA A 253 8.23 2.67 20.54
N ALA A 254 9.35 2.88 21.26
CA ALA A 254 9.36 2.82 22.71
C ALA A 254 8.43 3.86 23.37
N MET A 255 8.32 5.03 22.77
CA MET A 255 7.37 6.06 23.22
C MET A 255 5.92 5.58 23.05
N ALA A 256 5.59 4.96 21.91
CA ALA A 256 4.26 4.41 21.66
C ALA A 256 3.89 3.32 22.69
N TYR A 257 4.81 2.42 23.02
CA TYR A 257 4.58 1.44 24.08
C TYR A 257 4.38 2.08 25.45
N ARG A 258 5.17 3.09 25.85
CA ARG A 258 4.96 3.82 27.10
C ARG A 258 3.64 4.59 27.14
N HIS A 259 3.18 5.09 25.99
CA HIS A 259 1.89 5.75 25.87
C HIS A 259 0.71 4.77 26.12
N LEU A 260 0.87 3.52 25.73
CA LEU A 260 -0.10 2.46 25.96
C LEU A 260 0.02 1.86 27.37
N LEU A 261 1.25 1.62 27.85
CA LEU A 261 1.58 1.02 29.14
C LEU A 261 1.78 2.11 30.21
N ASP A 262 0.84 3.00 30.37
CA ASP A 262 0.94 4.11 31.33
C ASP A 262 0.77 3.65 32.79
N THR A 263 0.94 4.57 33.73
CA THR A 263 0.91 4.29 35.18
C THR A 263 -0.49 4.04 35.74
N SER A 264 -1.53 4.10 34.93
CA SER A 264 -2.92 3.84 35.37
C SER A 264 -3.23 2.32 35.47
N SER A 265 -2.33 1.44 35.02
CA SER A 265 -2.54 0.00 35.03
C SER A 265 -2.30 -0.62 36.40
N GLU A 266 -3.36 -1.19 36.98
CA GLU A 266 -3.28 -2.02 38.20
C GLU A 266 -2.49 -3.32 37.94
N ILE A 267 -2.65 -3.93 36.75
CA ILE A 267 -1.89 -5.12 36.34
C ILE A 267 -0.40 -4.82 36.36
N GLY A 268 0.02 -3.69 35.77
CA GLY A 268 1.42 -3.29 35.71
C GLY A 268 2.02 -3.05 37.09
N GLU A 269 1.25 -2.51 38.04
CA GLU A 269 1.72 -2.28 39.42
C GLU A 269 1.72 -3.57 40.24
N SER A 270 0.88 -4.56 39.91
CA SER A 270 0.72 -5.79 40.69
C SER A 270 1.98 -6.67 40.78
N HIS A 271 2.94 -6.50 39.86
CA HIS A 271 4.12 -7.37 39.74
C HIS A 271 5.47 -6.65 39.70
N THR A 272 5.53 -5.42 40.22
CA THR A 272 6.77 -4.61 40.27
C THR A 272 7.94 -5.28 41.00
N ASN A 273 7.66 -6.20 41.92
CA ASN A 273 8.64 -6.98 42.68
C ASN A 273 8.60 -8.47 42.30
N CYS A 274 8.31 -8.81 41.04
CA CYS A 274 8.24 -10.21 40.64
C CYS A 274 9.63 -10.90 40.55
N GLU A 275 9.64 -12.23 40.68
CA GLU A 275 10.86 -13.05 40.59
C GLU A 275 11.43 -13.17 39.18
N LYS A 276 10.70 -12.72 38.17
CA LYS A 276 11.17 -12.72 36.76
C LYS A 276 12.35 -11.77 36.58
N VAL A 277 13.53 -12.31 36.28
CA VAL A 277 14.71 -11.51 36.00
C VAL A 277 14.61 -10.81 34.63
N GLN A 278 14.13 -11.53 33.63
CA GLN A 278 13.95 -11.00 32.24
C GLN A 278 12.80 -11.70 31.55
N ASP A 279 12.09 -10.92 30.71
CA ASP A 279 11.09 -11.47 29.79
C ASP A 279 11.75 -12.00 28.50
N PRO A 280 11.08 -12.90 27.76
CA PRO A 280 11.47 -13.30 26.42
C PRO A 280 11.54 -12.09 25.46
N TYR A 281 12.32 -12.23 24.39
CA TYR A 281 12.59 -11.12 23.45
C TYR A 281 11.34 -10.59 22.76
N SER A 282 10.34 -11.44 22.50
CA SER A 282 9.07 -11.02 21.90
C SER A 282 8.28 -10.03 22.75
N LEU A 283 8.53 -9.96 24.05
CA LEU A 283 8.00 -8.94 24.96
C LEU A 283 8.96 -7.75 25.13
N ARG A 284 10.24 -8.00 25.50
CA ARG A 284 11.15 -6.93 25.90
C ARG A 284 11.90 -6.25 24.76
N CYS A 285 12.04 -6.90 23.57
CA CYS A 285 12.72 -6.33 22.42
C CYS A 285 11.75 -5.69 21.40
N GLN A 286 10.49 -5.50 21.76
CA GLN A 286 9.50 -4.87 20.86
C GLN A 286 9.96 -3.50 20.34
N PRO A 287 10.52 -2.57 21.15
CA PRO A 287 10.97 -1.29 20.62
C PRO A 287 12.08 -1.41 19.56
N GLN A 288 12.97 -2.39 19.71
CA GLN A 288 14.06 -2.62 18.77
C GLN A 288 13.56 -3.16 17.43
N VAL A 289 12.69 -4.16 17.48
CA VAL A 289 12.13 -4.81 16.28
C VAL A 289 11.12 -3.91 15.57
N MET A 290 10.11 -3.42 16.31
CA MET A 290 9.11 -2.53 15.76
C MET A 290 9.70 -1.20 15.29
N GLY A 291 10.73 -0.69 15.97
CA GLY A 291 11.48 0.48 15.52
C GLY A 291 12.19 0.26 14.19
N ALA A 292 12.75 -0.93 13.96
CA ALA A 292 13.34 -1.29 12.66
C ALA A 292 12.27 -1.35 11.57
N CYS A 293 11.11 -1.95 11.85
CA CYS A 293 9.98 -1.98 10.93
C CYS A 293 9.48 -0.56 10.60
N LEU A 294 9.30 0.29 11.63
CA LEU A 294 8.89 1.69 11.47
C LEU A 294 9.87 2.48 10.58
N GLN A 295 11.18 2.22 10.73
CA GLN A 295 12.18 2.87 9.88
C GLN A 295 12.00 2.49 8.40
N GLN A 296 11.74 1.21 8.09
CA GLN A 296 11.49 0.77 6.71
C GLN A 296 10.19 1.36 6.15
N ILE A 297 9.13 1.41 6.95
CA ILE A 297 7.86 2.03 6.58
C ILE A 297 8.09 3.51 6.22
N ARG A 298 8.82 4.26 7.06
CA ARG A 298 9.13 5.69 6.82
C ARG A 298 10.00 5.91 5.59
N ASN A 299 11.06 5.12 5.41
CA ASN A 299 11.92 5.21 4.23
C ASN A 299 11.13 4.93 2.93
N SER A 300 10.25 3.92 2.96
CA SER A 300 9.40 3.60 1.81
C SER A 300 8.36 4.70 1.56
N ALA A 301 7.81 5.30 2.61
CA ALA A 301 6.88 6.43 2.51
C ALA A 301 7.51 7.65 1.83
N GLU A 302 8.76 7.99 2.18
CA GLU A 302 9.52 9.09 1.54
C GLU A 302 9.70 8.83 0.03
N VAL A 303 10.12 7.61 -0.35
CA VAL A 303 10.28 7.24 -1.76
C VAL A 303 8.95 7.30 -2.51
N LEU A 304 7.89 6.73 -1.93
CA LEU A 304 6.57 6.69 -2.58
C LEU A 304 5.90 8.07 -2.65
N GLN A 305 6.17 8.98 -1.69
CA GLN A 305 5.73 10.37 -1.75
C GLN A 305 6.36 11.10 -2.95
N VAL A 306 7.66 10.88 -3.19
CA VAL A 306 8.36 11.46 -4.36
C VAL A 306 7.81 10.86 -5.65
N GLU A 307 7.70 9.53 -5.72
CA GLU A 307 7.24 8.83 -6.92
C GLU A 307 5.80 9.21 -7.29
N ALA A 308 4.90 9.34 -6.32
CA ALA A 308 3.52 9.77 -6.53
C ALA A 308 3.40 11.17 -7.14
N ASN A 309 4.42 12.01 -6.96
CA ASN A 309 4.49 13.39 -7.46
C ASN A 309 5.45 13.56 -8.65
N SER A 310 6.04 12.47 -9.13
CA SER A 310 7.01 12.49 -10.22
C SER A 310 6.35 12.53 -11.59
N VAL A 311 7.16 12.88 -12.60
CA VAL A 311 6.84 12.66 -14.01
C VAL A 311 7.66 11.46 -14.46
N SER A 312 7.00 10.32 -14.60
CA SER A 312 7.60 9.04 -14.99
C SER A 312 7.28 8.64 -16.44
N ASP A 313 6.96 9.61 -17.28
CA ASP A 313 6.73 9.47 -18.72
C ASP A 313 8.05 9.54 -19.53
N ASN A 314 7.99 9.21 -20.81
CA ASN A 314 9.10 9.35 -21.78
C ASN A 314 8.54 9.39 -23.23
N PRO A 315 9.11 10.24 -24.10
CA PRO A 315 10.05 11.32 -23.82
C PRO A 315 9.39 12.48 -23.06
N LEU A 316 10.20 13.26 -22.37
CA LEU A 316 9.74 14.45 -21.64
C LEU A 316 9.81 15.70 -22.53
N VAL A 317 8.81 16.56 -22.41
CA VAL A 317 8.68 17.82 -23.15
C VAL A 317 9.02 18.99 -22.23
N PHE A 318 10.05 19.75 -22.55
CA PHE A 318 10.47 20.95 -21.85
C PHE A 318 10.05 22.18 -22.66
N ALA A 319 8.88 22.73 -22.33
CA ALA A 319 8.28 23.79 -23.12
C ALA A 319 9.09 25.10 -23.11
N GLU A 320 9.70 25.44 -21.98
CA GLU A 320 10.54 26.62 -21.82
C GLU A 320 11.75 26.60 -22.78
N ASP A 321 12.35 25.43 -22.96
CA ASP A 321 13.53 25.24 -23.82
C ASP A 321 13.16 24.83 -25.26
N ASN A 322 11.89 24.61 -25.56
CA ASN A 322 11.38 24.03 -26.80
C ASN A 322 12.11 22.71 -27.15
N ASP A 323 12.36 21.86 -26.14
CA ASP A 323 13.13 20.63 -26.29
C ASP A 323 12.34 19.39 -25.84
N ILE A 324 12.70 18.25 -26.42
CA ILE A 324 12.12 16.93 -26.08
C ILE A 324 13.25 15.95 -25.86
N ILE A 325 13.32 15.43 -24.65
CA ILE A 325 14.44 14.59 -24.18
C ILE A 325 13.93 13.20 -23.83
N SER A 326 14.56 12.18 -24.40
CA SER A 326 14.33 10.78 -24.05
C SER A 326 15.26 10.36 -22.90
N GLY A 327 14.68 9.79 -21.86
CA GLY A 327 15.39 9.32 -20.65
C GLY A 327 14.82 8.00 -20.15
N GLY A 328 14.94 7.75 -18.85
CA GLY A 328 14.54 6.50 -18.18
C GLY A 328 13.65 6.66 -16.94
N ASN A 329 12.94 7.78 -16.80
CA ASN A 329 12.11 8.05 -15.60
C ASN A 329 10.97 7.04 -15.39
N PHE A 330 10.67 6.25 -16.40
CA PHE A 330 9.70 5.16 -16.33
C PHE A 330 10.20 3.92 -15.60
N HIS A 331 11.50 3.81 -15.29
CA HIS A 331 12.07 2.64 -14.62
C HIS A 331 11.69 2.61 -13.15
N ALA A 332 10.87 1.61 -12.77
CA ALA A 332 10.23 1.58 -11.46
C ALA A 332 11.09 0.98 -10.34
N GLU A 333 12.43 0.96 -10.47
CA GLU A 333 13.34 0.42 -9.45
C GLU A 333 13.14 1.05 -8.06
N PRO A 334 12.97 2.38 -7.92
CA PRO A 334 12.71 2.98 -6.61
C PRO A 334 11.46 2.40 -5.93
N VAL A 335 10.41 2.15 -6.71
CA VAL A 335 9.15 1.54 -6.22
C VAL A 335 9.38 0.08 -5.83
N ALA A 336 10.14 -0.68 -6.61
CA ALA A 336 10.46 -2.08 -6.33
C ALA A 336 11.18 -2.24 -5.00
N MET A 337 12.23 -1.44 -4.77
CA MET A 337 13.01 -1.47 -3.53
C MET A 337 12.18 -1.00 -2.32
N ALA A 338 11.36 0.04 -2.47
CA ALA A 338 10.46 0.48 -1.41
C ALA A 338 9.44 -0.60 -1.05
N ALA A 339 8.87 -1.29 -2.04
CA ALA A 339 7.93 -2.39 -1.82
C ALA A 339 8.60 -3.61 -1.15
N ASP A 340 9.83 -3.95 -1.51
CA ASP A 340 10.59 -5.02 -0.85
C ASP A 340 10.89 -4.68 0.61
N ASN A 341 11.23 -3.43 0.93
CA ASN A 341 11.40 -2.97 2.31
C ASN A 341 10.09 -3.06 3.12
N LEU A 342 8.95 -2.70 2.51
CA LEU A 342 7.63 -2.88 3.14
C LEU A 342 7.32 -4.37 3.37
N ALA A 343 7.66 -5.25 2.43
CA ALA A 343 7.46 -6.69 2.58
C ALA A 343 8.24 -7.25 3.79
N LEU A 344 9.50 -6.83 3.99
CA LEU A 344 10.29 -7.21 5.15
C LEU A 344 9.65 -6.71 6.46
N ALA A 345 9.18 -5.45 6.49
CA ALA A 345 8.53 -4.88 7.67
C ALA A 345 7.22 -5.62 8.01
N ILE A 346 6.36 -5.90 7.02
CA ILE A 346 5.09 -6.62 7.21
C ILE A 346 5.34 -8.04 7.73
N ALA A 347 6.32 -8.75 7.15
CA ALA A 347 6.68 -10.10 7.58
C ALA A 347 7.20 -10.13 9.02
N GLU A 348 8.05 -9.18 9.40
CA GLU A 348 8.64 -9.12 10.75
C GLU A 348 7.62 -8.72 11.81
N ILE A 349 6.70 -7.79 11.50
CA ILE A 349 5.56 -7.46 12.37
C ILE A 349 4.75 -8.73 12.68
N GLY A 350 4.42 -9.52 11.66
CA GLY A 350 3.69 -10.78 11.81
C GLY A 350 4.48 -11.83 12.59
N SER A 351 5.78 -11.97 12.31
CA SER A 351 6.67 -12.91 12.99
C SER A 351 6.77 -12.61 14.49
N LEU A 352 6.94 -11.34 14.86
CA LEU A 352 7.00 -10.94 16.27
C LEU A 352 5.66 -11.18 17.00
N SER A 353 4.55 -10.89 16.35
CA SER A 353 3.19 -11.13 16.84
C SER A 353 2.95 -12.62 17.12
N GLU A 354 3.29 -13.49 16.16
CA GLU A 354 3.17 -14.94 16.32
C GLU A 354 3.96 -15.46 17.52
N ARG A 355 5.17 -14.94 17.76
CA ARG A 355 5.97 -15.31 18.95
C ARG A 355 5.32 -14.88 20.26
N ARG A 356 4.68 -13.71 20.32
CA ARG A 356 3.94 -13.27 21.52
C ARG A 356 2.71 -14.14 21.77
N MET A 357 1.99 -14.50 20.71
CA MET A 357 0.85 -15.40 20.81
C MET A 357 1.28 -16.79 21.35
N ALA A 358 2.36 -17.36 20.80
CA ALA A 358 2.91 -18.63 21.27
C ALA A 358 3.34 -18.57 22.76
N LEU A 359 3.87 -17.42 23.19
CA LEU A 359 4.21 -17.18 24.59
C LEU A 359 2.97 -17.14 25.50
N LEU A 360 1.88 -16.49 25.06
CA LEU A 360 0.67 -16.35 25.87
C LEU A 360 0.01 -17.68 26.18
N ILE A 361 0.02 -18.65 25.25
CA ILE A 361 -0.56 -19.99 25.48
C ILE A 361 0.34 -20.92 26.30
N ASP A 362 1.61 -20.56 26.49
CA ASP A 362 2.55 -21.30 27.32
C ASP A 362 2.43 -20.87 28.80
N SER A 363 1.85 -21.73 29.64
CA SER A 363 1.61 -21.45 31.06
C SER A 363 2.91 -21.25 31.87
N ALA A 364 4.03 -21.83 31.44
CA ALA A 364 5.31 -21.65 32.11
C ALA A 364 5.84 -20.23 31.95
N LEU A 365 5.63 -19.63 30.75
CA LEU A 365 6.10 -18.30 30.41
C LEU A 365 5.10 -17.20 30.81
N SER A 366 3.82 -17.37 30.47
CA SER A 366 2.80 -16.37 30.67
C SER A 366 2.19 -16.33 32.07
N LYS A 367 2.25 -17.45 32.81
CA LYS A 367 1.51 -17.64 34.04
C LYS A 367 -0.02 -17.51 33.86
N LEU A 368 -0.50 -17.84 32.68
CA LEU A 368 -1.92 -17.96 32.33
C LEU A 368 -2.31 -19.44 32.24
N PRO A 369 -3.60 -19.79 32.27
CA PRO A 369 -4.03 -21.14 31.98
C PRO A 369 -3.48 -21.68 30.68
N PRO A 370 -3.08 -22.97 30.59
CA PRO A 370 -2.61 -23.55 29.32
C PRO A 370 -3.62 -23.34 28.21
N PHE A 371 -3.14 -22.87 27.05
CA PHE A 371 -3.97 -22.55 25.88
C PHE A 371 -5.09 -21.55 26.16
N LEU A 372 -4.98 -20.73 27.21
CA LEU A 372 -5.91 -19.62 27.54
C LEU A 372 -7.36 -20.09 27.75
N VAL A 373 -7.57 -21.26 28.29
CA VAL A 373 -8.90 -21.81 28.56
C VAL A 373 -8.89 -22.59 29.88
N ASP A 374 -10.02 -22.56 30.62
CA ASP A 374 -10.22 -23.37 31.80
C ASP A 374 -10.53 -24.82 31.41
N ASN A 375 -10.39 -25.74 32.40
CA ASN A 375 -10.67 -27.16 32.23
C ASN A 375 -9.91 -27.77 31.03
N GLY A 376 -8.57 -27.53 31.01
CA GLY A 376 -7.67 -28.10 30.02
C GLY A 376 -7.75 -29.61 29.91
N GLY A 377 -7.67 -30.17 28.72
CA GLY A 377 -7.89 -31.57 28.42
C GLY A 377 -9.30 -31.87 27.91
N VAL A 378 -10.34 -31.23 28.46
CA VAL A 378 -11.68 -31.18 27.86
C VAL A 378 -11.71 -30.08 26.78
N ASN A 379 -11.10 -28.94 27.10
CA ASN A 379 -10.95 -27.82 26.18
C ASN A 379 -9.52 -27.76 25.65
N SER A 380 -9.40 -27.45 24.36
CA SER A 380 -8.14 -27.21 23.67
C SER A 380 -7.80 -25.72 23.51
N GLY A 381 -8.78 -24.84 23.67
CA GLY A 381 -8.62 -23.38 23.66
C GLY A 381 -7.94 -22.84 22.38
N PHE A 382 -6.93 -22.03 22.56
CA PHE A 382 -6.22 -21.33 21.50
C PHE A 382 -5.11 -22.18 20.81
N MET A 383 -5.02 -23.48 21.08
CA MET A 383 -3.96 -24.33 20.52
C MET A 383 -3.88 -24.23 19.00
N ILE A 384 -4.98 -24.45 18.28
CA ILE A 384 -4.99 -24.45 16.80
C ILE A 384 -5.00 -23.02 16.22
N ALA A 385 -5.48 -22.03 16.97
CA ALA A 385 -5.33 -20.64 16.57
C ALA A 385 -3.84 -20.22 16.47
N GLN A 386 -2.99 -20.72 17.38
CA GLN A 386 -1.53 -20.51 17.27
C GLN A 386 -0.95 -21.21 16.03
N VAL A 387 -1.38 -22.42 15.71
CA VAL A 387 -0.94 -23.14 14.50
C VAL A 387 -1.31 -22.33 13.23
N THR A 388 -2.50 -21.74 13.20
CA THR A 388 -2.92 -20.83 12.11
C THR A 388 -1.97 -19.64 11.99
N SER A 389 -1.63 -18.97 13.09
CA SER A 389 -0.68 -17.85 13.10
C SER A 389 0.70 -18.28 12.59
N ALA A 390 1.18 -19.46 13.01
CA ALA A 390 2.47 -19.99 12.55
C ALA A 390 2.48 -20.30 11.05
N ALA A 391 1.37 -20.83 10.50
CA ALA A 391 1.23 -21.10 9.08
C ALA A 391 1.30 -19.80 8.24
N LEU A 392 0.54 -18.77 8.66
CA LEU A 392 0.53 -17.45 7.99
C LEU A 392 1.91 -16.75 8.07
N ALA A 393 2.58 -16.83 9.23
CA ALA A 393 3.93 -16.28 9.39
C ALA A 393 4.95 -17.00 8.50
N SER A 394 4.84 -18.33 8.34
CA SER A 394 5.70 -19.12 7.45
C SER A 394 5.49 -18.74 5.99
N GLU A 395 4.25 -18.56 5.54
CA GLU A 395 3.91 -18.13 4.19
C GLU A 395 4.51 -16.75 3.87
N ASN A 396 4.37 -15.80 4.79
CA ASN A 396 4.94 -14.46 4.64
C ASN A 396 6.47 -14.46 4.51
N LYS A 397 7.19 -15.41 5.09
CA LYS A 397 8.66 -15.55 4.88
C LYS A 397 9.00 -15.84 3.43
N THR A 398 8.21 -16.67 2.75
CA THR A 398 8.38 -16.94 1.32
C THR A 398 8.06 -15.71 0.49
N LEU A 399 6.95 -15.04 0.80
CA LEU A 399 6.52 -13.82 0.10
C LEU A 399 7.47 -12.64 0.33
N ALA A 400 8.23 -12.60 1.41
CA ALA A 400 9.19 -11.53 1.72
C ALA A 400 10.49 -11.62 0.90
N HIS A 401 10.70 -12.67 0.09
CA HIS A 401 11.86 -12.75 -0.80
C HIS A 401 11.87 -11.55 -1.74
N PRO A 402 12.98 -10.75 -1.82
CA PRO A 402 13.02 -9.55 -2.65
C PRO A 402 12.72 -9.82 -4.12
N ALA A 403 11.80 -9.07 -4.70
CA ALA A 403 11.45 -9.17 -6.12
C ALA A 403 12.34 -8.28 -6.99
N SER A 404 12.85 -7.16 -6.46
CA SER A 404 13.72 -6.21 -7.17
C SER A 404 15.05 -6.82 -7.65
N VAL A 405 15.47 -7.94 -7.06
CA VAL A 405 16.71 -8.63 -7.46
C VAL A 405 16.53 -9.60 -8.63
N ASP A 406 15.30 -9.80 -9.12
CA ASP A 406 14.95 -10.76 -10.16
C ASP A 406 14.70 -10.04 -11.50
N SER A 407 15.77 -9.51 -12.09
CA SER A 407 15.73 -8.86 -13.40
C SER A 407 15.95 -9.88 -14.53
N LEU A 408 15.15 -9.77 -15.61
CA LEU A 408 15.30 -10.54 -16.83
C LEU A 408 14.98 -9.69 -18.07
N PRO A 409 15.67 -9.88 -19.21
CA PRO A 409 15.44 -9.05 -20.40
C PRO A 409 14.06 -9.24 -21.00
N THR A 410 13.46 -8.16 -21.45
CA THR A 410 12.20 -8.13 -22.21
C THR A 410 12.35 -7.33 -23.52
N SER A 411 11.29 -7.22 -24.33
CA SER A 411 11.25 -6.44 -25.56
C SER A 411 12.46 -6.67 -26.50
N ALA A 412 12.78 -7.97 -26.77
CA ALA A 412 13.92 -8.40 -27.59
C ALA A 412 15.27 -7.80 -27.10
N ASN A 413 15.50 -7.78 -25.80
CA ASN A 413 16.67 -7.22 -25.10
C ASN A 413 16.81 -5.69 -25.18
N GLN A 414 15.82 -4.95 -25.67
CA GLN A 414 15.82 -3.49 -25.56
C GLN A 414 15.64 -3.06 -24.10
N GLU A 415 14.85 -3.82 -23.33
CA GLU A 415 14.67 -3.68 -21.90
C GLU A 415 15.50 -4.78 -21.21
N ASP A 416 16.81 -4.59 -21.15
CA ASP A 416 17.79 -5.58 -20.70
C ASP A 416 17.92 -5.64 -19.16
N HIS A 417 17.35 -4.65 -18.46
CA HIS A 417 17.20 -4.59 -17.01
C HIS A 417 15.79 -4.12 -16.64
N VAL A 418 15.11 -4.85 -15.76
CA VAL A 418 13.73 -4.59 -15.32
C VAL A 418 13.63 -4.62 -13.80
N SER A 419 12.66 -3.88 -13.23
CA SER A 419 12.56 -3.69 -11.77
C SER A 419 11.73 -4.74 -11.03
N MET A 420 10.80 -5.42 -11.70
CA MET A 420 9.75 -6.26 -11.11
C MET A 420 8.84 -5.53 -10.10
N ALA A 421 8.76 -4.18 -10.16
CA ALA A 421 8.06 -3.36 -9.18
C ALA A 421 6.59 -3.74 -9.00
N THR A 422 5.89 -4.09 -10.07
CA THR A 422 4.47 -4.45 -10.00
C THR A 422 4.25 -5.72 -9.17
N PHE A 423 5.10 -6.74 -9.30
CA PHE A 423 5.03 -7.93 -8.45
C PHE A 423 5.48 -7.62 -7.02
N ALA A 424 6.59 -6.89 -6.85
CA ALA A 424 7.07 -6.45 -5.54
C ALA A 424 5.97 -5.76 -4.73
N ALA A 425 5.23 -4.83 -5.36
CA ALA A 425 4.19 -4.06 -4.71
C ALA A 425 2.87 -4.84 -4.53
N ARG A 426 2.44 -5.59 -5.54
CA ARG A 426 1.15 -6.30 -5.51
C ARG A 426 1.06 -7.35 -4.39
N ARG A 427 2.15 -8.06 -4.10
CA ARG A 427 2.19 -9.10 -3.05
C ARG A 427 1.98 -8.54 -1.64
N LEU A 428 2.22 -7.23 -1.42
CA LEU A 428 2.07 -6.60 -0.10
C LEU A 428 0.66 -6.73 0.46
N LYS A 429 -0.36 -6.76 -0.40
CA LYS A 429 -1.75 -6.95 0.01
C LYS A 429 -1.97 -8.33 0.65
N GLU A 430 -1.53 -9.38 0.00
CA GLU A 430 -1.60 -10.77 0.50
C GLU A 430 -0.81 -10.93 1.80
N MET A 431 0.41 -10.41 1.84
CA MET A 431 1.24 -10.40 3.05
C MET A 431 0.56 -9.63 4.19
N GLY A 432 -0.10 -8.52 3.88
CA GLY A 432 -0.86 -7.72 4.83
C GLY A 432 -2.08 -8.46 5.37
N GLU A 433 -2.79 -9.21 4.54
CA GLU A 433 -3.91 -10.06 4.94
C GLU A 433 -3.43 -11.17 5.90
N ASN A 434 -2.32 -11.84 5.59
CA ASN A 434 -1.71 -12.84 6.46
C ASN A 434 -1.30 -12.24 7.81
N THR A 435 -0.59 -11.11 7.83
CA THR A 435 -0.15 -10.46 9.07
C THR A 435 -1.34 -9.97 9.90
N ARG A 436 -2.41 -9.48 9.27
CA ARG A 436 -3.64 -9.11 9.98
C ARG A 436 -4.31 -10.32 10.63
N GLY A 437 -4.32 -11.48 9.96
CA GLY A 437 -4.77 -12.75 10.52
C GLY A 437 -3.98 -13.16 11.76
N ILE A 438 -2.65 -13.04 11.72
CA ILE A 438 -1.77 -13.30 12.87
C ILE A 438 -2.11 -12.35 14.04
N LEU A 439 -2.23 -11.06 13.75
CA LEU A 439 -2.60 -10.04 14.75
C LEU A 439 -4.00 -10.25 15.32
N ALA A 440 -4.95 -10.74 14.53
CA ALA A 440 -6.30 -11.06 15.02
C ALA A 440 -6.25 -12.15 16.10
N VAL A 441 -5.43 -13.18 15.88
CA VAL A 441 -5.23 -14.23 16.87
C VAL A 441 -4.50 -13.70 18.12
N GLU A 442 -3.47 -12.88 17.97
CA GLU A 442 -2.81 -12.24 19.11
C GLU A 442 -3.76 -11.33 19.89
N TYR A 443 -4.58 -10.54 19.19
CA TYR A 443 -5.58 -9.64 19.82
C TYR A 443 -6.57 -10.42 20.70
N LEU A 444 -7.10 -11.53 20.17
CA LEU A 444 -7.97 -12.44 20.93
C LEU A 444 -7.24 -13.02 22.15
N SER A 445 -6.01 -13.49 21.96
CA SER A 445 -5.21 -14.13 22.99
C SER A 445 -4.82 -13.17 24.11
N ALA A 446 -4.40 -11.96 23.74
CA ALA A 446 -4.03 -10.93 24.71
C ALA A 446 -5.24 -10.42 25.50
N ALA A 447 -6.39 -10.22 24.86
CA ALA A 447 -7.64 -9.87 25.55
C ALA A 447 -8.09 -10.97 26.50
N GLN A 448 -7.99 -12.24 26.09
CA GLN A 448 -8.29 -13.39 26.92
C GLN A 448 -7.36 -13.45 28.14
N GLY A 449 -6.06 -13.21 27.93
CA GLY A 449 -5.08 -13.15 29.00
C GLY A 449 -5.34 -12.02 30.00
N LEU A 450 -5.77 -10.84 29.52
CA LEU A 450 -6.15 -9.72 30.38
C LEU A 450 -7.39 -10.05 31.24
N ASP A 451 -8.38 -10.75 30.69
CA ASP A 451 -9.55 -11.17 31.47
C ASP A 451 -9.19 -12.13 32.58
N PHE A 452 -8.21 -13.03 32.41
CA PHE A 452 -7.68 -13.87 33.46
C PHE A 452 -6.91 -13.10 34.57
N ARG A 453 -6.58 -11.82 34.35
CA ARG A 453 -5.96 -10.94 35.37
C ARG A 453 -6.98 -10.21 36.24
N ALA A 454 -8.29 -10.37 35.98
CA ALA A 454 -9.32 -9.77 36.81
C ALA A 454 -9.12 -10.16 38.31
N PRO A 455 -9.40 -9.26 39.25
CA PRO A 455 -10.11 -7.98 39.08
C PRO A 455 -9.23 -6.79 38.61
N ASN A 456 -7.90 -6.94 38.51
CA ASN A 456 -7.00 -5.89 38.15
C ASN A 456 -7.25 -5.45 36.68
N LYS A 457 -7.22 -4.15 36.46
CA LYS A 457 -7.38 -3.54 35.12
C LYS A 457 -6.03 -3.11 34.54
N SER A 458 -5.94 -3.11 33.23
CA SER A 458 -4.82 -2.53 32.50
C SER A 458 -4.95 -1.00 32.41
N SER A 459 -4.06 -0.34 31.66
CA SER A 459 -4.18 1.08 31.38
C SER A 459 -5.46 1.40 30.58
N GLU A 460 -5.93 2.64 30.67
CA GLU A 460 -7.18 3.07 30.01
C GLU A 460 -7.20 2.74 28.51
N ARG A 461 -6.08 3.00 27.79
CA ARG A 461 -5.99 2.75 26.33
C ARG A 461 -6.05 1.26 25.99
N ILE A 462 -5.43 0.44 26.80
CA ILE A 462 -5.48 -1.03 26.66
C ILE A 462 -6.88 -1.55 26.98
N GLU A 463 -7.54 -1.04 28.02
CA GLU A 463 -8.93 -1.40 28.31
C GLU A 463 -9.88 -0.97 27.19
N ILE A 464 -9.68 0.19 26.56
CA ILE A 464 -10.44 0.61 25.36
C ILE A 464 -10.23 -0.42 24.23
N ALA A 465 -8.98 -0.80 23.93
CA ALA A 465 -8.72 -1.80 22.91
C ALA A 465 -9.38 -3.13 23.23
N LYS A 466 -9.26 -3.61 24.48
CA LYS A 466 -9.93 -4.83 24.94
C LYS A 466 -11.44 -4.75 24.79
N GLN A 467 -12.06 -3.63 25.16
CA GLN A 467 -13.49 -3.42 25.06
C GLN A 467 -13.98 -3.44 23.61
N MET A 468 -13.27 -2.78 22.69
CA MET A 468 -13.60 -2.83 21.24
C MET A 468 -13.74 -4.29 20.75
N LEU A 469 -12.85 -5.18 21.20
CA LEU A 469 -12.94 -6.60 20.87
C LEU A 469 -14.12 -7.26 21.58
N ARG A 470 -14.28 -7.03 22.89
CA ARG A 470 -15.31 -7.69 23.71
C ARG A 470 -16.74 -7.29 23.34
N GLU A 471 -16.95 -6.17 22.68
CA GLU A 471 -18.24 -5.81 22.04
C GLU A 471 -18.63 -6.76 20.90
N LYS A 472 -17.67 -7.44 20.29
CA LYS A 472 -17.86 -8.35 19.13
C LYS A 472 -17.64 -9.82 19.48
N VAL A 473 -16.69 -10.10 20.38
CA VAL A 473 -16.25 -11.44 20.73
C VAL A 473 -16.26 -11.61 22.26
N SER A 474 -17.10 -12.51 22.76
CA SER A 474 -17.18 -12.82 24.19
C SER A 474 -15.91 -13.53 24.69
N PHE A 475 -15.72 -13.53 26.01
CA PHE A 475 -14.71 -14.36 26.68
C PHE A 475 -14.81 -15.84 26.23
N TYR A 476 -13.67 -16.49 26.07
CA TYR A 476 -13.59 -17.89 25.62
C TYR A 476 -13.60 -18.81 26.86
N ASP A 477 -14.78 -19.16 27.34
CA ASP A 477 -15.00 -19.98 28.56
C ASP A 477 -14.83 -21.48 28.28
N LYS A 478 -15.13 -21.90 27.05
CA LYS A 478 -15.07 -23.29 26.58
C LYS A 478 -14.90 -23.34 25.07
N ASP A 479 -14.48 -24.51 24.58
CA ASP A 479 -14.31 -24.73 23.14
C ASP A 479 -15.64 -24.48 22.39
N ARG A 480 -15.52 -23.70 21.32
CA ARG A 480 -16.61 -23.34 20.39
C ARG A 480 -16.06 -23.21 18.96
N TYR A 481 -16.92 -23.08 17.96
CA TYR A 481 -16.49 -22.80 16.60
C TYR A 481 -15.75 -21.46 16.56
N PHE A 482 -14.40 -21.51 16.38
CA PHE A 482 -13.52 -20.39 16.66
C PHE A 482 -13.29 -19.45 15.46
N ALA A 483 -13.48 -19.95 14.21
CA ALA A 483 -13.24 -19.14 13.02
C ALA A 483 -14.03 -17.82 12.98
N PRO A 484 -15.30 -17.75 13.43
CA PRO A 484 -16.05 -16.49 13.50
C PRO A 484 -15.42 -15.46 14.45
N ASP A 485 -14.84 -15.88 15.56
CA ASP A 485 -14.16 -14.97 16.50
C ASP A 485 -12.92 -14.35 15.87
N ILE A 486 -12.13 -15.17 15.16
CA ILE A 486 -10.94 -14.70 14.42
C ILE A 486 -11.36 -13.71 13.34
N GLU A 487 -12.44 -13.98 12.60
CA GLU A 487 -12.94 -13.10 11.54
C GLU A 487 -13.47 -11.76 12.09
N GLN A 488 -14.13 -11.77 13.25
CA GLN A 488 -14.55 -10.53 13.92
C GLN A 488 -13.33 -9.68 14.34
N ALA A 489 -12.30 -10.29 14.92
CA ALA A 489 -11.07 -9.60 15.27
C ALA A 489 -10.35 -9.05 14.03
N ASN A 490 -10.25 -9.84 12.96
CA ASN A 490 -9.68 -9.46 11.68
C ASN A 490 -10.42 -8.25 11.06
N THR A 491 -11.75 -8.25 11.13
CA THR A 491 -12.60 -7.14 10.66
C THR A 491 -12.35 -5.86 11.46
N LEU A 492 -12.23 -5.94 12.79
CA LEU A 492 -11.90 -4.79 13.63
C LEU A 492 -10.53 -4.19 13.28
N LEU A 493 -9.52 -5.04 13.06
CA LEU A 493 -8.18 -4.59 12.67
C LEU A 493 -8.19 -3.92 11.29
N LYS A 494 -9.02 -4.40 10.36
CA LYS A 494 -9.19 -3.79 9.04
C LYS A 494 -9.77 -2.38 9.09
N LEU A 495 -10.55 -2.04 10.11
CA LEU A 495 -11.07 -0.70 10.34
C LEU A 495 -10.01 0.30 10.80
N ALA A 496 -8.80 -0.18 11.13
CA ALA A 496 -7.66 0.62 11.58
C ALA A 496 -7.94 1.53 12.80
N LEU A 497 -8.86 1.10 13.67
CA LEU A 497 -9.25 1.87 14.87
C LEU A 497 -8.08 2.03 15.86
N HIS A 498 -7.12 1.12 15.85
CA HIS A 498 -5.93 1.18 16.70
C HIS A 498 -5.02 2.38 16.38
N ASN A 499 -5.13 2.98 15.19
CA ASN A 499 -4.38 4.20 14.85
C ASN A 499 -4.66 5.35 15.82
N ALA A 500 -5.88 5.43 16.37
CA ALA A 500 -6.27 6.44 17.34
C ALA A 500 -5.72 6.19 18.77
N LEU A 501 -5.17 5.01 19.04
CA LEU A 501 -4.64 4.63 20.35
C LEU A 501 -3.13 4.84 20.47
N ILE A 502 -2.43 5.06 19.38
CA ILE A 502 -0.99 5.35 19.35
C ILE A 502 -0.74 6.86 19.23
N PRO A 503 0.48 7.35 19.56
CA PRO A 503 0.79 8.78 19.44
C PRO A 503 0.57 9.32 18.02
N GLU A 504 0.05 10.55 17.93
CA GLU A 504 -0.07 11.30 16.68
C GLU A 504 1.29 11.49 15.98
N ASN A 505 1.29 11.67 14.69
CA ASN A 505 2.49 11.87 13.84
C ASN A 505 3.52 10.73 13.87
N LEU A 506 3.14 9.54 14.32
CA LEU A 506 4.02 8.38 14.31
C LEU A 506 4.14 7.79 12.91
N LEU A 507 3.03 7.75 12.17
CA LEU A 507 2.87 7.13 10.86
C LEU A 507 2.74 8.19 9.75
N PRO A 508 3.49 8.07 8.63
CA PRO A 508 3.60 9.11 7.61
C PRO A 508 2.29 9.52 6.91
N SER A 509 1.34 8.58 6.71
CA SER A 509 0.12 8.87 5.95
C SER A 509 -1.15 9.03 6.79
N VAL A 510 -1.05 8.92 8.11
CA VAL A 510 -2.24 8.89 8.99
C VAL A 510 -2.71 10.30 9.39
N HIS A 511 -1.83 11.29 9.33
CA HIS A 511 -2.10 12.68 9.75
C HIS A 511 -1.68 13.70 8.71
#